data_55fba19a75abe0c9fa3513a162fd26c9
#
_entry.id   55fba19a75abe0c9fa3513a162fd26c9
#
_cell.length_a   1.000
_cell.length_b   1.000
_cell.length_c   1.000
_cell.angle_alpha   90.00
_cell.angle_beta   90.00
_cell.angle_gamma   90.00
#
_symmetry.space_group_name_H-M   'P 1'
#
loop_
_entity.id
_entity.type
_entity.pdbx_description
1 polymer ?
#
loop_
_entity_poly.entity_id
_entity_poly.type
_entity_poly.pdbx_seq_one_letter_code
_entity_poly.pdbx_strand_id
1 'polypeptide(L)'
;MIFQEFAAAHGLVINHVVHGVWKRVPTEDHPHRQNGAYLHRGDMAWVQNWATMSEPAVWHNDNADAVKLDPRALARRRQQDAADRLHAQRQAAKTAQLMLSRTELARHAYLDSKGYPDTLGPVLLEDGKPPLLCIPMCVGKDVVGLQKIDIDGHKKFLFGQRTIGAEYSIGSSGARQVLCEGYATGLSVVDALLALKTPFRVRICFSAHNLELSAKAAPAGSIVIADNDASKTGELAAQRSGKAYYLPPEVGQDFNDFYRDVGKFRASQELRQFMRGA
;
A
#
# COMPACT_ATOMS: atom_id res chain seq x y z
N MET A 1 -32.58 9.32 -14.83
CA MET A 1 -31.18 9.73 -15.12
C MET A 1 -30.42 8.53 -15.66
N ILE A 2 -29.79 8.65 -16.83
CA ILE A 2 -28.93 7.56 -17.36
C ILE A 2 -27.61 7.46 -16.57
N PHE A 3 -26.99 6.28 -16.62
CA PHE A 3 -25.76 6.04 -15.85
C PHE A 3 -24.63 7.04 -16.15
N GLN A 4 -24.45 7.42 -17.41
CA GLN A 4 -23.38 8.36 -17.77
C GLN A 4 -23.58 9.75 -17.16
N GLU A 5 -24.83 10.25 -17.12
CA GLU A 5 -25.16 11.52 -16.45
C GLU A 5 -24.92 11.43 -14.94
N PHE A 6 -25.29 10.31 -14.33
CA PHE A 6 -25.03 10.06 -12.92
C PHE A 6 -23.53 10.03 -12.62
N ALA A 7 -22.74 9.35 -13.43
CA ALA A 7 -21.30 9.29 -13.27
C ALA A 7 -20.63 10.67 -13.46
N ALA A 8 -21.09 11.45 -14.46
CA ALA A 8 -20.61 12.81 -14.69
C ALA A 8 -20.96 13.75 -13.52
N ALA A 9 -22.16 13.62 -12.94
CA ALA A 9 -22.54 14.39 -11.73
C ALA A 9 -21.60 14.13 -10.52
N HIS A 10 -20.88 13.00 -10.52
CA HIS A 10 -19.83 12.67 -9.51
C HIS A 10 -18.41 12.95 -10.04
N GLY A 11 -18.29 13.72 -11.14
CA GLY A 11 -17.02 14.14 -11.72
C GLY A 11 -16.25 13.04 -12.46
N LEU A 12 -16.86 11.91 -12.85
CA LEU A 12 -16.21 10.86 -13.63
C LEU A 12 -16.33 11.13 -15.14
N VAL A 13 -15.22 11.02 -15.86
CA VAL A 13 -15.18 11.14 -17.33
C VAL A 13 -15.22 9.74 -17.94
N ILE A 14 -16.39 9.35 -18.51
CA ILE A 14 -16.64 8.03 -19.08
C ILE A 14 -16.97 8.15 -20.57
N ASN A 15 -16.07 7.72 -21.43
CA ASN A 15 -16.28 7.71 -22.89
C ASN A 15 -17.13 6.50 -23.33
N HIS A 16 -16.84 5.33 -22.77
CA HIS A 16 -17.55 4.08 -23.05
C HIS A 16 -17.81 3.31 -21.76
N VAL A 17 -19.07 2.87 -21.60
CA VAL A 17 -19.46 2.06 -20.43
C VAL A 17 -19.02 0.61 -20.64
N VAL A 18 -18.23 0.11 -19.68
CA VAL A 18 -17.82 -1.31 -19.60
C VAL A 18 -18.61 -1.96 -18.47
N HIS A 19 -19.25 -3.10 -18.76
CA HIS A 19 -20.11 -3.78 -17.80
C HIS A 19 -19.38 -4.88 -17.03
N GLY A 20 -19.79 -5.11 -15.79
CA GLY A 20 -19.43 -6.29 -14.99
C GLY A 20 -18.08 -6.27 -14.27
N VAL A 21 -17.26 -5.25 -14.49
CA VAL A 21 -15.93 -5.08 -13.84
C VAL A 21 -15.74 -3.65 -13.37
N TRP A 22 -14.93 -3.49 -12.32
CA TRP A 22 -14.48 -2.16 -11.92
C TRP A 22 -13.55 -1.57 -12.99
N LYS A 23 -13.91 -0.41 -13.50
CA LYS A 23 -13.13 0.33 -14.49
C LYS A 23 -12.63 1.63 -13.90
N ARG A 24 -11.34 1.85 -13.98
CA ARG A 24 -10.71 3.14 -13.63
C ARG A 24 -10.89 4.11 -14.77
N VAL A 25 -11.19 5.37 -14.43
CA VAL A 25 -11.43 6.46 -15.38
C VAL A 25 -10.85 7.77 -14.85
N PRO A 26 -10.58 8.74 -15.73
CA PRO A 26 -10.26 10.11 -15.31
C PRO A 26 -11.44 10.75 -14.57
N THR A 27 -11.12 11.79 -13.80
CA THR A 27 -12.11 12.69 -13.19
C THR A 27 -11.91 14.11 -13.73
N GLU A 28 -12.94 14.95 -13.66
CA GLU A 28 -12.88 16.33 -14.17
C GLU A 28 -11.77 17.15 -13.51
N ASP A 29 -11.56 16.96 -12.20
CA ASP A 29 -10.51 17.59 -11.42
C ASP A 29 -9.10 17.02 -11.68
N HIS A 30 -9.02 15.78 -12.24
CA HIS A 30 -7.76 15.11 -12.57
C HIS A 30 -7.84 14.41 -13.93
N PRO A 31 -7.91 15.16 -15.06
CA PRO A 31 -8.16 14.59 -16.39
C PRO A 31 -7.03 13.69 -16.92
N HIS A 32 -5.82 13.83 -16.36
CA HIS A 32 -4.65 13.02 -16.75
C HIS A 32 -4.37 11.86 -15.76
N ARG A 33 -5.21 11.68 -14.73
CA ARG A 33 -5.07 10.60 -13.74
C ARG A 33 -6.36 9.78 -13.70
N GLN A 34 -6.24 8.47 -13.48
CA GLN A 34 -7.40 7.59 -13.29
C GLN A 34 -7.86 7.63 -11.82
N ASN A 35 -8.36 8.79 -11.39
CA ASN A 35 -8.75 9.07 -10.02
C ASN A 35 -10.21 8.72 -9.72
N GLY A 36 -10.96 8.27 -10.72
CA GLY A 36 -12.31 7.73 -10.60
C GLY A 36 -12.37 6.24 -10.90
N ALA A 37 -13.45 5.60 -10.49
CA ALA A 37 -13.81 4.26 -10.93
C ALA A 37 -15.30 4.05 -10.95
N TYR A 38 -15.76 3.10 -11.75
CA TYR A 38 -17.12 2.65 -11.73
C TYR A 38 -17.23 1.14 -11.93
N LEU A 39 -18.34 0.57 -11.47
CA LEU A 39 -18.79 -0.79 -11.76
C LEU A 39 -20.23 -0.73 -12.24
N HIS A 40 -20.50 -1.11 -13.49
CA HIS A 40 -21.86 -1.13 -14.06
C HIS A 40 -22.35 -2.57 -14.24
N ARG A 41 -23.51 -2.92 -13.69
CA ARG A 41 -24.10 -4.27 -13.74
C ARG A 41 -25.45 -4.34 -14.46
N GLY A 42 -25.76 -3.35 -15.29
CA GLY A 42 -27.00 -3.28 -16.06
C GLY A 42 -28.09 -2.47 -15.36
N ASP A 43 -28.66 -3.00 -14.31
CA ASP A 43 -29.70 -2.36 -13.48
C ASP A 43 -29.13 -1.53 -12.31
N MET A 44 -27.89 -1.80 -11.93
CA MET A 44 -27.19 -1.08 -10.88
C MET A 44 -25.79 -0.70 -11.32
N ALA A 45 -25.28 0.42 -10.79
CA ALA A 45 -23.89 0.79 -10.93
C ALA A 45 -23.37 1.49 -9.67
N TRP A 46 -22.06 1.44 -9.47
CA TRP A 46 -21.34 2.15 -8.43
C TRP A 46 -20.33 3.07 -9.08
N VAL A 47 -20.19 4.28 -8.54
CA VAL A 47 -19.18 5.25 -8.95
C VAL A 47 -18.39 5.71 -7.72
N GLN A 48 -17.10 5.91 -7.89
CA GLN A 48 -16.21 6.42 -6.86
C GLN A 48 -15.28 7.45 -7.47
N ASN A 49 -15.26 8.64 -6.89
CA ASN A 49 -14.22 9.66 -7.11
C ASN A 49 -13.40 9.79 -5.81
N TRP A 50 -12.15 9.34 -5.84
CA TRP A 50 -11.31 9.33 -4.62
C TRP A 50 -10.88 10.72 -4.15
N ALA A 51 -11.07 11.78 -4.96
CA ALA A 51 -10.79 13.15 -4.52
C ALA A 51 -11.92 13.74 -3.68
N THR A 52 -13.19 13.35 -3.98
CA THR A 52 -14.36 14.04 -3.45
C THR A 52 -15.31 13.15 -2.65
N MET A 53 -15.13 11.82 -2.70
CA MET A 53 -16.06 10.86 -2.11
C MET A 53 -15.36 9.88 -1.17
N SER A 54 -15.87 9.72 0.04
CA SER A 54 -15.41 8.72 1.02
C SER A 54 -15.95 7.32 0.71
N GLU A 55 -17.13 7.22 0.11
CA GLU A 55 -17.79 5.96 -0.23
C GLU A 55 -18.36 6.00 -1.66
N PRO A 56 -18.50 4.83 -2.34
CA PRO A 56 -19.10 4.77 -3.66
C PRO A 56 -20.57 5.20 -3.63
N ALA A 57 -20.97 6.06 -4.58
CA ALA A 57 -22.39 6.32 -4.84
C ALA A 57 -23.01 5.22 -5.71
N VAL A 58 -24.28 4.91 -5.47
CA VAL A 58 -25.00 3.85 -6.16
C VAL A 58 -26.03 4.44 -7.10
N TRP A 59 -26.01 4.01 -8.34
CA TRP A 59 -27.02 4.31 -9.36
C TRP A 59 -27.94 3.10 -9.56
N HIS A 60 -29.21 3.37 -9.73
CA HIS A 60 -30.22 2.38 -10.11
C HIS A 60 -30.87 2.78 -11.44
N ASN A 61 -31.09 1.79 -12.30
CA ASN A 61 -31.86 1.99 -13.54
C ASN A 61 -33.32 1.77 -13.25
N ASP A 62 -34.07 2.85 -13.20
CA ASP A 62 -35.54 2.82 -12.99
C ASP A 62 -36.32 2.40 -14.25
N ASN A 63 -35.66 2.23 -15.39
CA ASN A 63 -36.31 1.77 -16.63
C ASN A 63 -36.36 0.24 -16.69
N ALA A 64 -37.55 -0.30 -16.94
CA ALA A 64 -37.81 -1.75 -17.01
C ALA A 64 -37.01 -2.50 -18.11
N ASP A 65 -36.40 -1.79 -19.07
CA ASP A 65 -35.58 -2.33 -20.17
C ASP A 65 -34.08 -2.43 -19.83
N ALA A 66 -33.75 -2.56 -18.54
CA ALA A 66 -32.36 -2.76 -18.12
C ALA A 66 -31.73 -3.96 -18.87
N VAL A 67 -30.60 -3.73 -19.51
CA VAL A 67 -29.84 -4.77 -20.21
C VAL A 67 -29.53 -5.90 -19.23
N LYS A 68 -30.26 -7.00 -19.30
CA LYS A 68 -29.98 -8.21 -18.54
C LYS A 68 -28.67 -8.80 -19.04
N LEU A 69 -27.62 -8.57 -18.27
CA LEU A 69 -26.31 -9.17 -18.59
C LEU A 69 -26.40 -10.69 -18.51
N ASP A 70 -25.99 -11.38 -19.58
CA ASP A 70 -25.92 -12.84 -19.56
C ASP A 70 -24.99 -13.30 -18.42
N PRO A 71 -25.50 -14.04 -17.41
CA PRO A 71 -24.69 -14.52 -16.30
C PRO A 71 -23.48 -15.36 -16.72
N ARG A 72 -23.61 -16.08 -17.84
CA ARG A 72 -22.53 -16.91 -18.40
C ARG A 72 -21.44 -16.05 -19.02
N ALA A 73 -21.81 -14.98 -19.73
CA ALA A 73 -20.85 -14.03 -20.30
C ALA A 73 -20.10 -13.28 -19.18
N LEU A 74 -20.80 -12.88 -18.13
CA LEU A 74 -20.19 -12.29 -16.93
C LEU A 74 -19.22 -13.23 -16.23
N ALA A 75 -19.61 -14.50 -16.07
CA ALA A 75 -18.75 -15.50 -15.45
C ALA A 75 -17.47 -15.75 -16.27
N ARG A 76 -17.59 -15.91 -17.59
CA ARG A 76 -16.44 -16.04 -18.50
C ARG A 76 -15.50 -14.83 -18.42
N ARG A 77 -16.05 -13.62 -18.41
CA ARG A 77 -15.26 -12.40 -18.30
C ARG A 77 -14.51 -12.32 -16.97
N ARG A 78 -15.17 -12.63 -15.85
CA ARG A 78 -14.51 -12.69 -14.53
C ARG A 78 -13.37 -13.70 -14.50
N GLN A 79 -13.59 -14.86 -15.14
CA GLN A 79 -12.55 -15.89 -15.23
C GLN A 79 -11.37 -15.42 -16.07
N GLN A 80 -11.63 -14.75 -17.21
CA GLN A 80 -10.57 -14.17 -18.04
C GLN A 80 -9.81 -13.08 -17.29
N ASP A 81 -10.50 -12.12 -16.66
CA ASP A 81 -9.88 -11.04 -15.89
C ASP A 81 -9.02 -11.59 -14.73
N ALA A 82 -9.47 -12.70 -14.11
CA ALA A 82 -8.69 -13.37 -13.05
C ALA A 82 -7.43 -14.04 -13.61
N ALA A 83 -7.53 -14.69 -14.78
CA ALA A 83 -6.39 -15.30 -15.45
C ALA A 83 -5.37 -14.24 -15.91
N ASP A 84 -5.83 -13.15 -16.50
CA ASP A 84 -4.97 -12.04 -16.95
C ASP A 84 -4.26 -11.38 -15.77
N ARG A 85 -4.96 -11.18 -14.64
CA ARG A 85 -4.38 -10.67 -13.41
C ARG A 85 -3.29 -11.61 -12.87
N LEU A 86 -3.57 -12.91 -12.83
CA LEU A 86 -2.60 -13.91 -12.36
C LEU A 86 -1.37 -13.94 -13.28
N HIS A 87 -1.57 -13.84 -14.60
CA HIS A 87 -0.48 -13.76 -15.56
C HIS A 87 0.38 -12.51 -15.33
N ALA A 88 -0.23 -11.33 -15.20
CA ALA A 88 0.46 -10.08 -14.89
C ALA A 88 1.26 -10.17 -13.59
N GLN A 89 0.69 -10.75 -12.53
CA GLN A 89 1.37 -10.95 -11.25
C GLN A 89 2.60 -11.86 -11.39
N ARG A 90 2.51 -12.94 -12.14
CA ARG A 90 3.65 -13.83 -12.40
C ARG A 90 4.76 -13.14 -13.17
N GLN A 91 4.42 -12.32 -14.17
CA GLN A 91 5.41 -11.55 -14.92
C GLN A 91 6.09 -10.48 -14.03
N ALA A 92 5.31 -9.77 -13.22
CA ALA A 92 5.85 -8.79 -12.28
C ALA A 92 6.78 -9.45 -11.24
N ALA A 93 6.44 -10.63 -10.73
CA ALA A 93 7.30 -11.38 -9.81
C ALA A 93 8.64 -11.78 -10.46
N LYS A 94 8.62 -12.26 -11.71
CA LYS A 94 9.85 -12.57 -12.47
C LYS A 94 10.70 -11.30 -12.68
N THR A 95 10.07 -10.19 -13.06
CA THR A 95 10.75 -8.91 -13.22
C THR A 95 11.36 -8.44 -11.89
N ALA A 96 10.64 -8.59 -10.78
CA ALA A 96 11.14 -8.26 -9.45
C ALA A 96 12.39 -9.07 -9.07
N GLN A 97 12.36 -10.38 -9.28
CA GLN A 97 13.48 -11.28 -9.02
C GLN A 97 14.71 -10.92 -9.89
N LEU A 98 14.48 -10.65 -11.19
CA LEU A 98 15.54 -10.22 -12.09
C LEU A 98 16.14 -8.87 -11.69
N MET A 99 15.33 -7.90 -11.31
CA MET A 99 15.83 -6.61 -10.83
C MET A 99 16.64 -6.78 -9.54
N LEU A 100 16.14 -7.55 -8.58
CA LEU A 100 16.84 -7.83 -7.30
C LEU A 100 18.18 -8.55 -7.52
N SER A 101 18.26 -9.50 -8.46
CA SER A 101 19.52 -10.18 -8.75
C SER A 101 20.63 -9.27 -9.35
N ARG A 102 20.23 -8.06 -9.78
CA ARG A 102 21.14 -7.04 -10.33
C ARG A 102 21.42 -5.89 -9.36
N THR A 103 20.81 -5.92 -8.15
CA THR A 103 21.08 -4.90 -7.15
C THR A 103 22.39 -5.17 -6.44
N GLU A 104 23.04 -4.09 -6.02
CA GLU A 104 24.18 -4.10 -5.12
C GLU A 104 23.79 -3.45 -3.79
N LEU A 105 24.45 -3.86 -2.70
CA LEU A 105 24.30 -3.17 -1.42
C LEU A 105 25.07 -1.85 -1.48
N ALA A 106 24.35 -0.75 -1.59
CA ALA A 106 24.90 0.59 -1.73
C ALA A 106 24.15 1.63 -0.89
N ARG A 107 24.76 2.79 -0.68
CA ARG A 107 24.12 3.98 -0.14
C ARG A 107 23.10 4.52 -1.16
N HIS A 108 22.04 5.15 -0.67
CA HIS A 108 21.01 5.74 -1.53
C HIS A 108 20.51 7.06 -0.94
N ALA A 109 20.31 8.08 -1.79
CA ALA A 109 19.89 9.42 -1.38
C ALA A 109 18.60 9.43 -0.53
N TYR A 110 17.65 8.55 -0.84
CA TYR A 110 16.45 8.38 -0.02
C TYR A 110 16.77 7.94 1.42
N LEU A 111 17.70 7.00 1.61
CA LEU A 111 18.10 6.55 2.95
C LEU A 111 18.77 7.69 3.73
N ASP A 112 19.64 8.45 3.07
CA ASP A 112 20.26 9.63 3.64
C ASP A 112 19.22 10.66 4.07
N SER A 113 18.25 11.00 3.19
CA SER A 113 17.16 11.92 3.48
C SER A 113 16.27 11.48 4.65
N LYS A 114 16.24 10.17 4.95
CA LYS A 114 15.50 9.57 6.06
C LYS A 114 16.33 9.36 7.34
N GLY A 115 17.56 9.90 7.37
CA GLY A 115 18.45 9.85 8.53
C GLY A 115 19.32 8.60 8.62
N TYR A 116 19.50 7.86 7.52
CA TYR A 116 20.26 6.62 7.42
C TYR A 116 21.39 6.69 6.38
N PRO A 117 22.34 7.67 6.47
CA PRO A 117 23.37 7.89 5.44
C PRO A 117 24.33 6.72 5.28
N ASP A 118 24.55 5.95 6.36
CA ASP A 118 25.47 4.80 6.37
C ASP A 118 24.78 3.46 6.13
N THR A 119 23.44 3.45 6.03
CA THR A 119 22.70 2.22 5.76
C THR A 119 22.80 1.85 4.29
N LEU A 120 23.21 0.61 4.03
CA LEU A 120 23.24 0.04 2.69
C LEU A 120 21.90 -0.64 2.39
N GLY A 121 21.36 -0.37 1.22
CA GLY A 121 20.15 -1.03 0.70
C GLY A 121 20.40 -1.69 -0.65
N PRO A 122 19.48 -2.54 -1.13
CA PRO A 122 19.58 -3.13 -2.46
C PRO A 122 19.30 -2.07 -3.53
N VAL A 123 20.34 -1.52 -4.12
CA VAL A 123 20.28 -0.45 -5.12
C VAL A 123 20.54 -1.04 -6.50
N LEU A 124 19.64 -0.78 -7.44
CA LEU A 124 19.83 -1.08 -8.84
C LEU A 124 20.56 0.09 -9.51
N LEU A 125 21.75 -0.19 -10.02
CA LEU A 125 22.57 0.73 -10.78
C LEU A 125 22.53 0.35 -12.27
N GLU A 126 22.06 1.24 -13.10
CA GLU A 126 22.03 1.07 -14.58
C GLU A 126 22.66 2.28 -15.24
N ASP A 127 23.48 2.07 -16.27
CA ASP A 127 24.15 3.13 -16.99
C ASP A 127 23.17 4.17 -17.52
N GLY A 128 23.46 5.44 -17.26
CA GLY A 128 22.65 6.58 -17.70
C GLY A 128 21.28 6.73 -17.00
N LYS A 129 21.01 5.94 -15.95
CA LYS A 129 19.78 6.05 -15.15
C LYS A 129 20.08 6.41 -13.69
N PRO A 130 19.18 7.15 -13.02
CA PRO A 130 19.31 7.38 -11.59
C PRO A 130 19.27 6.06 -10.80
N PRO A 131 20.02 5.94 -9.69
CA PRO A 131 19.93 4.80 -8.80
C PRO A 131 18.50 4.56 -8.30
N LEU A 132 18.11 3.28 -8.18
CA LEU A 132 16.82 2.89 -7.63
C LEU A 132 17.02 1.98 -6.42
N LEU A 133 16.52 2.39 -5.26
CA LEU A 133 16.42 1.52 -4.10
C LEU A 133 15.24 0.55 -4.31
N CYS A 134 15.52 -0.76 -4.28
CA CYS A 134 14.59 -1.83 -4.60
C CYS A 134 14.21 -2.63 -3.36
N ILE A 135 13.07 -2.32 -2.73
CA ILE A 135 12.62 -3.06 -1.55
C ILE A 135 11.76 -4.24 -2.00
N PRO A 136 12.16 -5.49 -1.70
CA PRO A 136 11.39 -6.67 -2.10
C PRO A 136 10.04 -6.71 -1.37
N MET A 137 9.01 -7.10 -2.12
CA MET A 137 7.68 -7.36 -1.58
C MET A 137 7.43 -8.86 -1.65
N CYS A 138 7.25 -9.50 -0.48
CA CYS A 138 7.17 -10.95 -0.36
C CYS A 138 5.82 -11.40 0.20
N VAL A 139 5.34 -12.54 -0.28
CA VAL A 139 4.25 -13.31 0.35
C VAL A 139 4.88 -14.60 0.89
N GLY A 140 4.99 -14.71 2.20
CA GLY A 140 5.80 -15.75 2.81
C GLY A 140 7.28 -15.59 2.44
N LYS A 141 7.84 -16.57 1.70
CA LYS A 141 9.23 -16.54 1.21
C LYS A 141 9.34 -16.09 -0.25
N ASP A 142 8.22 -15.97 -0.95
CA ASP A 142 8.21 -15.70 -2.38
C ASP A 142 8.21 -14.21 -2.67
N VAL A 143 9.15 -13.73 -3.48
CA VAL A 143 9.16 -12.37 -4.00
C VAL A 143 8.05 -12.26 -5.04
N VAL A 144 7.06 -11.40 -4.78
CA VAL A 144 5.90 -11.17 -5.65
C VAL A 144 5.92 -9.80 -6.33
N GLY A 145 6.81 -8.92 -5.93
CA GLY A 145 6.95 -7.57 -6.46
C GLY A 145 8.09 -6.79 -5.82
N LEU A 146 8.16 -5.51 -6.15
CA LEU A 146 9.12 -4.54 -5.61
C LEU A 146 8.41 -3.22 -5.31
N GLN A 147 8.86 -2.54 -4.25
CA GLN A 147 8.74 -1.09 -4.16
C GLN A 147 10.06 -0.47 -4.64
N LYS A 148 10.00 0.29 -5.73
CA LYS A 148 11.13 1.08 -6.25
C LYS A 148 11.06 2.48 -5.66
N ILE A 149 12.16 2.97 -5.14
CA ILE A 149 12.27 4.32 -4.57
C ILE A 149 13.39 5.04 -5.33
N ASP A 150 13.08 6.18 -5.93
CA ASP A 150 14.07 6.99 -6.63
C ASP A 150 14.84 7.92 -5.68
N ILE A 151 15.78 8.69 -6.21
CA ILE A 151 16.63 9.62 -5.44
C ILE A 151 15.83 10.73 -4.76
N ASP A 152 14.66 11.11 -5.30
CA ASP A 152 13.76 12.12 -4.76
C ASP A 152 12.76 11.53 -3.76
N GLY A 153 12.80 10.23 -3.53
CA GLY A 153 11.92 9.51 -2.60
C GLY A 153 10.56 9.12 -3.17
N HIS A 154 10.33 9.27 -4.47
CA HIS A 154 9.08 8.79 -5.07
C HIS A 154 9.06 7.27 -5.11
N LYS A 155 7.95 6.73 -4.62
CA LYS A 155 7.73 5.28 -4.50
C LYS A 155 6.83 4.77 -5.61
N LYS A 156 7.27 3.73 -6.31
CA LYS A 156 6.51 3.08 -7.39
C LYS A 156 6.57 1.57 -7.27
N PHE A 157 5.44 0.93 -7.52
CA PHE A 157 5.35 -0.52 -7.66
C PHE A 157 5.58 -0.95 -9.11
N LEU A 158 5.89 -2.23 -9.32
CA LEU A 158 5.88 -2.80 -10.67
C LEU A 158 4.43 -2.92 -11.14
N PHE A 159 4.23 -2.64 -12.43
CA PHE A 159 2.90 -2.79 -13.02
C PHE A 159 2.41 -4.25 -12.92
N GLY A 160 1.17 -4.41 -12.49
CA GLY A 160 0.53 -5.72 -12.38
C GLY A 160 1.01 -6.61 -11.22
N GLN A 161 1.90 -6.15 -10.36
CA GLN A 161 2.37 -6.96 -9.22
C GLN A 161 1.26 -7.21 -8.19
N ARG A 162 1.41 -8.30 -7.45
CA ARG A 162 0.59 -8.58 -6.27
C ARG A 162 1.04 -7.67 -5.12
N THR A 163 0.10 -6.89 -4.57
CA THR A 163 0.36 -6.05 -3.39
C THR A 163 -0.28 -6.63 -2.12
N ILE A 164 -1.44 -7.27 -2.26
CA ILE A 164 -2.21 -7.81 -1.13
C ILE A 164 -1.47 -8.98 -0.48
N GLY A 165 -1.23 -8.86 0.81
CA GLY A 165 -0.48 -9.82 1.62
C GLY A 165 1.03 -9.76 1.39
N ALA A 166 1.53 -8.81 0.60
CA ALA A 166 2.95 -8.64 0.36
C ALA A 166 3.59 -7.74 1.41
N GLU A 167 4.72 -8.18 1.97
CA GLU A 167 5.41 -7.53 3.07
C GLU A 167 6.93 -7.59 2.86
N TYR A 168 7.64 -6.71 3.55
CA TYR A 168 9.06 -6.85 3.80
C TYR A 168 9.29 -7.02 5.30
N SER A 169 10.06 -8.01 5.72
CA SER A 169 10.26 -8.31 7.13
C SER A 169 11.73 -8.20 7.53
N ILE A 170 11.99 -7.59 8.69
CA ILE A 170 13.32 -7.46 9.30
C ILE A 170 13.25 -8.07 10.70
N GLY A 171 14.25 -8.87 11.08
CA GLY A 171 14.35 -9.50 12.39
C GLY A 171 13.92 -10.96 12.42
N SER A 172 13.69 -11.50 13.62
CA SER A 172 13.50 -12.93 13.87
C SER A 172 12.04 -13.37 13.76
N SER A 173 11.77 -14.51 13.14
CA SER A 173 10.42 -15.02 12.90
C SER A 173 9.62 -15.37 14.17
N GLY A 174 10.27 -15.73 15.26
CA GLY A 174 9.62 -16.09 16.54
C GLY A 174 9.43 -14.94 17.52
N ALA A 175 9.88 -13.71 17.18
CA ALA A 175 9.80 -12.57 18.07
C ALA A 175 8.46 -11.84 17.98
N ARG A 176 8.19 -10.92 18.93
CA ARG A 176 7.05 -10.02 18.89
C ARG A 176 7.00 -9.26 17.57
N GLN A 177 5.85 -9.21 16.94
CA GLN A 177 5.69 -8.58 15.63
C GLN A 177 5.28 -7.12 15.79
N VAL A 178 5.95 -6.26 15.04
CA VAL A 178 5.65 -4.83 14.91
C VAL A 178 5.37 -4.54 13.45
N LEU A 179 4.18 -4.06 13.14
CA LEU A 179 3.76 -3.79 11.78
C LEU A 179 3.72 -2.29 11.52
N CYS A 180 4.17 -1.86 10.35
CA CYS A 180 4.10 -0.48 9.90
C CYS A 180 3.83 -0.41 8.39
N GLU A 181 3.48 0.76 7.89
CA GLU A 181 3.23 0.96 6.48
C GLU A 181 4.51 1.18 5.69
N GLY A 182 5.32 2.14 6.09
CA GLY A 182 6.44 2.68 5.32
C GLY A 182 7.79 2.03 5.60
N TYR A 183 8.67 2.00 4.58
CA TYR A 183 10.01 1.44 4.73
C TYR A 183 10.89 2.24 5.72
N ALA A 184 10.87 3.59 5.64
CA ALA A 184 11.61 4.44 6.56
C ALA A 184 11.12 4.31 8.00
N THR A 185 9.79 4.28 8.21
CA THR A 185 9.16 3.97 9.49
C THR A 185 9.67 2.65 10.03
N GLY A 186 9.71 1.59 9.19
CA GLY A 186 10.24 0.29 9.57
C GLY A 186 11.70 0.32 10.03
N LEU A 187 12.56 1.06 9.34
CA LEU A 187 13.97 1.22 9.74
C LEU A 187 14.10 1.90 11.11
N SER A 188 13.31 2.94 11.38
CA SER A 188 13.32 3.65 12.66
C SER A 188 12.84 2.78 13.81
N VAL A 189 11.80 1.96 13.56
CA VAL A 189 11.33 0.96 14.53
C VAL A 189 12.41 -0.08 14.81
N VAL A 190 13.07 -0.60 13.76
CA VAL A 190 14.19 -1.56 13.93
C VAL A 190 15.31 -0.96 14.79
N ASP A 191 15.72 0.27 14.48
CA ASP A 191 16.82 0.91 15.21
C ASP A 191 16.46 1.20 16.68
N ALA A 192 15.22 1.61 16.95
CA ALA A 192 14.71 1.79 18.31
C ALA A 192 14.66 0.46 19.09
N LEU A 193 14.22 -0.63 18.48
CA LEU A 193 14.16 -1.96 19.11
C LEU A 193 15.53 -2.56 19.34
N LEU A 194 16.49 -2.35 18.44
CA LEU A 194 17.88 -2.73 18.63
C LEU A 194 18.51 -2.01 19.83
N ALA A 195 18.23 -0.70 19.99
CA ALA A 195 18.69 0.06 21.17
C ALA A 195 18.13 -0.49 22.48
N LEU A 196 16.92 -1.04 22.45
CA LEU A 196 16.27 -1.69 23.60
C LEU A 196 16.74 -3.14 23.83
N LYS A 197 17.55 -3.69 22.95
CA LYS A 197 17.96 -5.11 22.95
C LYS A 197 16.76 -6.08 23.03
N THR A 198 15.63 -5.68 22.42
CA THR A 198 14.38 -6.46 22.42
C THR A 198 14.31 -7.29 21.15
N PRO A 199 14.11 -8.62 21.22
CA PRO A 199 13.86 -9.43 20.03
C PRO A 199 12.60 -8.95 19.31
N PHE A 200 12.66 -8.81 17.99
CA PHE A 200 11.58 -8.27 17.20
C PHE A 200 11.48 -8.91 15.81
N ARG A 201 10.30 -8.75 15.20
CA ARG A 201 10.07 -8.87 13.77
C ARG A 201 9.29 -7.66 13.30
N VAL A 202 9.94 -6.75 12.59
CA VAL A 202 9.26 -5.61 11.95
C VAL A 202 8.77 -6.04 10.58
N ARG A 203 7.48 -5.79 10.31
CA ARG A 203 6.79 -6.12 9.06
C ARG A 203 6.31 -4.83 8.40
N ILE A 204 6.86 -4.53 7.23
CA ILE A 204 6.55 -3.34 6.42
C ILE A 204 5.52 -3.75 5.39
N CYS A 205 4.34 -3.13 5.41
CA CYS A 205 3.14 -3.56 4.69
C CYS A 205 2.87 -2.76 3.41
N PHE A 206 3.58 -1.66 3.15
CA PHE A 206 3.55 -0.83 1.94
C PHE A 206 2.25 -0.05 1.66
N SER A 207 1.18 -0.28 2.39
CA SER A 207 -0.06 0.50 2.33
C SER A 207 -0.92 0.28 3.57
N ALA A 208 -1.76 1.26 3.92
CA ALA A 208 -2.68 1.17 5.05
C ALA A 208 -3.64 -0.02 4.94
N HIS A 209 -4.18 -0.29 3.75
CA HIS A 209 -5.05 -1.45 3.53
C HIS A 209 -4.33 -2.78 3.81
N ASN A 210 -3.10 -2.92 3.33
CA ASN A 210 -2.32 -4.14 3.55
C ASN A 210 -1.86 -4.25 5.01
N LEU A 211 -1.58 -3.12 5.67
CA LEU A 211 -1.29 -3.04 7.11
C LEU A 211 -2.47 -3.59 7.93
N GLU A 212 -3.70 -3.15 7.64
CA GLU A 212 -4.92 -3.65 8.29
C GLU A 212 -5.05 -5.17 8.14
N LEU A 213 -4.93 -5.69 6.91
CA LEU A 213 -5.04 -7.12 6.62
C LEU A 213 -3.97 -7.95 7.34
N SER A 214 -2.72 -7.50 7.26
CA SER A 214 -1.58 -8.17 7.87
C SER A 214 -1.64 -8.14 9.40
N ALA A 215 -2.09 -7.03 9.97
CA ALA A 215 -2.23 -6.89 11.41
C ALA A 215 -3.38 -7.74 11.96
N LYS A 216 -4.52 -7.84 11.26
CA LYS A 216 -5.60 -8.77 11.63
C LYS A 216 -5.13 -10.22 11.70
N ALA A 217 -4.30 -10.63 10.75
CA ALA A 217 -3.74 -11.99 10.67
C ALA A 217 -2.53 -12.22 11.61
N ALA A 218 -1.98 -11.17 12.21
CA ALA A 218 -0.81 -11.27 13.07
C ALA A 218 -1.16 -11.89 14.44
N PRO A 219 -0.22 -12.59 15.10
CA PRO A 219 -0.43 -13.17 16.42
C PRO A 219 -0.93 -12.17 17.46
N ALA A 220 -1.55 -12.68 18.54
CA ALA A 220 -1.86 -11.87 19.71
C ALA A 220 -0.58 -11.22 20.27
N GLY A 221 -0.68 -10.00 20.80
CA GLY A 221 0.46 -9.22 21.29
C GLY A 221 1.31 -8.56 20.20
N SER A 222 0.96 -8.73 18.90
CA SER A 222 1.51 -7.88 17.82
C SER A 222 1.01 -6.45 17.96
N ILE A 223 1.83 -5.48 17.56
CA ILE A 223 1.48 -4.06 17.63
C ILE A 223 1.62 -3.40 16.25
N VAL A 224 0.96 -2.28 16.08
CA VAL A 224 1.01 -1.46 14.87
C VAL A 224 1.66 -0.11 15.19
N ILE A 225 2.55 0.33 14.33
CA ILE A 225 3.05 1.71 14.31
C ILE A 225 2.34 2.39 13.12
N ALA A 226 1.38 3.25 13.44
CA ALA A 226 0.55 3.92 12.44
C ALA A 226 1.12 5.32 12.11
N ASP A 227 0.90 5.76 10.88
CA ASP A 227 1.23 7.12 10.47
C ASP A 227 0.10 8.06 10.93
N ASN A 228 0.46 9.22 11.50
CA ASN A 228 -0.49 10.25 11.95
C ASN A 228 -0.74 11.26 10.82
N ASP A 229 -1.34 10.81 9.74
CA ASP A 229 -1.68 11.68 8.62
C ASP A 229 -3.03 12.41 8.81
N ALA A 230 -3.21 13.57 8.15
CA ALA A 230 -4.43 14.36 8.25
C ALA A 230 -5.69 13.62 7.74
N SER A 231 -5.52 12.63 6.86
CA SER A 231 -6.61 11.78 6.35
C SER A 231 -7.04 10.70 7.34
N LYS A 232 -6.22 10.46 8.39
CA LYS A 232 -6.37 9.39 9.37
C LYS A 232 -6.39 7.97 8.78
N THR A 233 -5.91 7.81 7.55
CA THR A 233 -5.95 6.52 6.86
C THR A 233 -5.13 5.47 7.59
N GLY A 234 -3.93 5.82 8.05
CA GLY A 234 -3.06 4.94 8.83
C GLY A 234 -3.66 4.59 10.21
N GLU A 235 -4.17 5.59 10.92
CA GLU A 235 -4.84 5.38 12.22
C GLU A 235 -6.07 4.49 12.10
N LEU A 236 -6.96 4.75 11.14
CA LEU A 236 -8.16 3.94 10.90
C LEU A 236 -7.82 2.49 10.54
N ALA A 237 -6.77 2.25 9.75
CA ALA A 237 -6.29 0.91 9.43
C ALA A 237 -5.80 0.18 10.68
N ALA A 238 -5.06 0.87 11.55
CA ALA A 238 -4.60 0.33 12.83
C ALA A 238 -5.78 -0.01 13.76
N GLN A 239 -6.75 0.89 13.93
CA GLN A 239 -7.95 0.66 14.72
C GLN A 239 -8.74 -0.55 14.22
N ARG A 240 -8.99 -0.65 12.91
CA ARG A 240 -9.71 -1.78 12.28
C ARG A 240 -8.98 -3.11 12.40
N SER A 241 -7.66 -3.08 12.62
CA SER A 241 -6.86 -4.28 12.84
C SER A 241 -7.16 -4.96 14.18
N GLY A 242 -7.69 -4.21 15.16
CA GLY A 242 -7.92 -4.69 16.53
C GLY A 242 -6.63 -4.89 17.33
N LYS A 243 -5.47 -4.41 16.86
CA LYS A 243 -4.21 -4.46 17.59
C LYS A 243 -3.97 -3.16 18.35
N ALA A 244 -3.18 -3.25 19.43
CA ALA A 244 -2.64 -2.06 20.06
C ALA A 244 -1.78 -1.30 19.03
N TYR A 245 -1.91 0.02 18.97
CA TYR A 245 -1.16 0.83 18.02
C TYR A 245 -0.56 2.07 18.66
N TYR A 246 0.61 2.43 18.18
CA TYR A 246 1.29 3.68 18.47
C TYR A 246 1.04 4.67 17.35
N LEU A 247 0.76 5.91 17.71
CA LEU A 247 0.59 7.04 16.80
C LEU A 247 1.59 8.14 17.19
N PRO A 248 2.44 8.65 16.29
CA PRO A 248 3.26 9.82 16.57
C PRO A 248 2.41 11.01 17.02
N PRO A 249 2.93 11.90 17.89
CA PRO A 249 2.11 12.92 18.54
C PRO A 249 1.62 14.02 17.61
N GLU A 250 2.35 14.31 16.54
CA GLU A 250 2.03 15.44 15.65
C GLU A 250 1.34 14.96 14.37
N VAL A 251 0.29 15.69 13.96
CA VAL A 251 -0.39 15.43 12.68
C VAL A 251 0.56 15.72 11.53
N GLY A 252 0.66 14.78 10.60
CA GLY A 252 1.59 14.81 9.47
C GLY A 252 2.88 14.05 9.70
N GLN A 253 3.14 13.52 10.92
CA GLN A 253 4.32 12.72 11.23
C GLN A 253 4.09 11.22 11.00
N ASP A 254 5.08 10.56 10.42
CA ASP A 254 5.31 9.12 10.59
C ASP A 254 6.33 8.86 11.73
N PHE A 255 6.56 7.59 12.09
CA PHE A 255 7.50 7.27 13.16
C PHE A 255 8.96 7.59 12.78
N ASN A 256 9.32 7.65 11.51
CA ASN A 256 10.65 8.10 11.08
C ASN A 256 10.84 9.60 11.32
N ASP A 257 9.82 10.41 11.04
CA ASP A 257 9.87 11.85 11.33
C ASP A 257 9.98 12.09 12.84
N PHE A 258 9.13 11.45 13.64
CA PHE A 258 9.23 11.51 15.10
C PHE A 258 10.61 11.07 15.62
N TYR A 259 11.12 9.94 15.11
CA TYR A 259 12.43 9.42 15.48
C TYR A 259 13.57 10.41 15.19
N ARG A 260 13.52 11.10 14.06
CA ARG A 260 14.52 12.11 13.67
C ARG A 260 14.43 13.36 14.53
N ASP A 261 13.23 13.79 14.90
CA ASP A 261 12.99 14.99 15.69
C ASP A 261 13.45 14.81 17.15
N VAL A 262 13.10 13.69 17.78
CA VAL A 262 13.39 13.48 19.21
C VAL A 262 14.69 12.71 19.47
N GLY A 263 15.25 12.10 18.44
CA GLY A 263 16.46 11.27 18.49
C GLY A 263 16.21 9.84 18.98
N LYS A 264 17.17 8.96 18.67
CA LYS A 264 17.13 7.52 18.94
C LYS A 264 16.74 7.16 20.36
N PHE A 265 17.36 7.82 21.35
CA PHE A 265 17.14 7.49 22.75
C PHE A 265 15.70 7.71 23.18
N ARG A 266 15.16 8.90 22.91
CA ARG A 266 13.79 9.26 23.29
C ARG A 266 12.76 8.42 22.53
N ALA A 267 12.92 8.26 21.23
CA ALA A 267 12.03 7.41 20.43
C ALA A 267 12.01 5.96 20.95
N SER A 268 13.16 5.42 21.35
CA SER A 268 13.25 4.08 21.95
C SER A 268 12.52 4.00 23.30
N GLN A 269 12.62 5.02 24.15
CA GLN A 269 11.92 5.06 25.43
C GLN A 269 10.39 5.13 25.25
N GLU A 270 9.90 5.96 24.35
CA GLU A 270 8.48 6.08 24.01
C GLU A 270 7.94 4.73 23.49
N LEU A 271 8.65 4.10 22.53
CA LEU A 271 8.26 2.78 22.02
C LEU A 271 8.25 1.72 23.13
N ARG A 272 9.24 1.73 24.02
CA ARG A 272 9.31 0.82 25.17
C ARG A 272 8.13 1.00 26.13
N GLN A 273 7.79 2.26 26.45
CA GLN A 273 6.67 2.57 27.32
C GLN A 273 5.36 2.08 26.73
N PHE A 274 5.13 2.38 25.45
CA PHE A 274 3.97 1.88 24.70
C PHE A 274 3.89 0.36 24.71
N MET A 275 4.99 -0.33 24.40
CA MET A 275 5.05 -1.81 24.33
C MET A 275 4.79 -2.51 25.68
N ARG A 276 4.97 -1.82 26.82
CA ARG A 276 4.68 -2.36 28.15
C ARG A 276 3.21 -2.29 28.52
N GLY A 277 2.47 -1.35 27.91
CA GLY A 277 1.03 -1.17 28.13
C GLY A 277 0.16 -1.89 27.10
N ALA A 278 0.75 -2.45 26.04
CA ALA A 278 0.08 -3.01 24.87
C ALA A 278 -0.02 -4.55 24.90
#